data_c5461707e398691c0dab06d5d3fc7e3a
#
_entry.id   c5461707e398691c0dab06d5d3fc7e3a
#
_cell.length_a   1.000
_cell.length_b   1.000
_cell.length_c   1.000
_cell.angle_alpha   90.00
_cell.angle_beta   90.00
_cell.angle_gamma   90.00
#
_symmetry.space_group_name_H-M   'P 1'
#
loop_
_entity.id
_entity.type
_entity.pdbx_description
1 polymer ?
#
loop_
_entity_poly.entity_id
_entity_poly.type
_entity_poly.pdbx_seq_one_letter_code
_entity_poly.pdbx_strand_id
1 'polypeptide(L)'
;MQVFDNHNVQAFPLEAPGDFLSGLLAVSEACVLTLHSGVLEFPPRCGCWRVLAPLEGTVRLAAGEVSLPLAAGQAAAVNGEEELTLLTGADSRICLITLCGSAADRIFHACTAQGGLFFERGGAAVGRMLRVLSARRRTVPAREASELAYSLLMALYGTSSAGPAGKNSMPPVVEAALGIIRRDYAFLDGIAELAERLEVSQEYLTRCFCKYTGVTPGKYLNQIRIENAKLLLRQGGHSIQFVSDACGFANANYFARVFRTNVGVNPREYARAQQTPADSDDAGSNLYVL
;
A
#
# COMPACT_ATOMS: atom_id res chain seq x y z
N MET A 1 -2.84 3.12 10.87
CA MET A 1 -3.02 1.80 10.21
C MET A 1 -4.22 1.94 9.30
N GLN A 2 -3.99 2.21 8.02
CA GLN A 2 -5.07 2.57 7.09
C GLN A 2 -5.29 1.45 6.08
N VAL A 3 -6.55 1.00 6.03
CA VAL A 3 -7.27 0.40 4.90
C VAL A 3 -6.59 -0.78 4.21
N PHE A 4 -6.69 -1.96 4.84
CA PHE A 4 -6.34 -3.23 4.21
C PHE A 4 -7.52 -4.21 4.22
N ASP A 5 -8.75 -3.72 4.04
CA ASP A 5 -9.97 -4.52 4.22
C ASP A 5 -10.16 -5.67 3.21
N ASN A 6 -9.32 -5.77 2.17
CA ASN A 6 -9.37 -6.86 1.20
C ASN A 6 -8.01 -7.56 0.99
N HIS A 7 -7.00 -7.20 1.79
CA HIS A 7 -5.67 -7.77 1.72
C HIS A 7 -5.35 -8.42 3.07
N ASN A 8 -4.87 -9.66 3.03
CA ASN A 8 -4.42 -10.31 4.26
C ASN A 8 -3.07 -9.69 4.67
N VAL A 9 -3.03 -9.03 5.83
CA VAL A 9 -1.85 -8.38 6.38
C VAL A 9 -1.36 -9.14 7.59
N GLN A 10 -0.19 -9.70 7.50
CA GLN A 10 0.53 -10.26 8.63
C GLN A 10 1.54 -9.22 9.14
N ALA A 11 1.17 -8.43 10.14
CA ALA A 11 2.08 -7.49 10.80
C ALA A 11 2.94 -8.20 11.86
N PHE A 12 4.20 -7.77 11.97
CA PHE A 12 5.09 -8.21 13.03
C PHE A 12 5.04 -7.19 14.18
N PRO A 13 4.76 -7.63 15.41
CA PRO A 13 4.69 -6.73 16.56
C PRO A 13 6.10 -6.23 16.91
N LEU A 14 6.29 -4.92 16.79
CA LEU A 14 7.53 -4.23 17.10
C LEU A 14 7.30 -3.27 18.28
N GLU A 15 8.27 -3.19 19.19
CA GLU A 15 8.28 -2.18 20.23
C GLU A 15 8.53 -0.79 19.61
N ALA A 16 7.80 0.22 20.08
CA ALA A 16 8.02 1.59 19.64
C ALA A 16 9.44 2.03 19.98
N PRO A 17 10.23 2.55 19.03
CA PRO A 17 11.58 3.00 19.29
C PRO A 17 11.55 4.27 20.15
N GLY A 18 12.43 4.36 21.14
CA GLY A 18 12.68 5.61 21.85
C GLY A 18 13.37 6.65 20.94
N ASP A 19 13.42 7.89 21.37
CA ASP A 19 13.90 9.04 20.57
C ASP A 19 15.28 8.83 19.96
N PHE A 20 16.20 8.22 20.70
CA PHE A 20 17.57 7.95 20.21
C PHE A 20 17.56 6.98 19.02
N LEU A 21 16.85 5.87 19.11
CA LEU A 21 16.81 4.87 18.03
C LEU A 21 16.00 5.37 16.84
N SER A 22 14.92 6.12 17.06
CA SER A 22 14.13 6.73 15.98
C SER A 22 14.94 7.75 15.18
N GLY A 23 15.86 8.49 15.82
CA GLY A 23 16.76 9.42 15.14
C GLY A 23 17.94 8.76 14.45
N LEU A 24 18.39 7.59 14.90
CA LEU A 24 19.55 6.88 14.34
C LEU A 24 19.13 5.84 13.29
N LEU A 25 18.41 4.82 13.72
CA LEU A 25 17.86 3.75 12.88
C LEU A 25 16.78 2.99 13.64
N ALA A 26 15.60 2.98 13.09
CA ALA A 26 14.49 2.24 13.65
C ALA A 26 13.67 1.54 12.56
N VAL A 27 13.06 0.40 12.92
CA VAL A 27 11.99 -0.22 12.14
C VAL A 27 10.67 0.28 12.71
N SER A 28 9.95 1.07 11.94
CA SER A 28 8.64 1.56 12.37
C SER A 28 7.50 0.61 12.00
N GLU A 29 7.72 -0.24 10.98
CA GLU A 29 6.74 -1.20 10.50
C GLU A 29 7.43 -2.34 9.77
N ALA A 30 6.96 -3.55 9.99
CA ALA A 30 7.32 -4.73 9.19
C ALA A 30 6.08 -5.60 9.02
N CYS A 31 5.74 -5.92 7.78
CA CYS A 31 4.57 -6.76 7.50
C CYS A 31 4.75 -7.56 6.21
N VAL A 32 3.96 -8.62 6.09
CA VAL A 32 3.74 -9.35 4.85
C VAL A 32 2.32 -9.10 4.39
N LEU A 33 2.20 -8.65 3.16
CA LEU A 33 0.95 -8.36 2.48
C LEU A 33 0.66 -9.48 1.49
N THR A 34 -0.53 -10.02 1.53
CA THR A 34 -1.05 -10.86 0.46
C THR A 34 -1.96 -10.00 -0.41
N LEU A 35 -1.54 -9.75 -1.64
CA LEU A 35 -2.27 -8.95 -2.62
C LEU A 35 -2.94 -9.88 -3.60
N HIS A 36 -4.24 -9.68 -3.80
CA HIS A 36 -4.97 -10.21 -4.94
C HIS A 36 -4.88 -9.23 -6.10
N SER A 37 -5.19 -9.66 -7.33
CA SER A 37 -5.14 -8.78 -8.51
C SER A 37 -5.76 -7.41 -8.23
N GLY A 38 -4.98 -6.33 -8.37
CA GLY A 38 -5.44 -4.98 -8.09
C GLY A 38 -4.31 -3.98 -7.85
N VAL A 39 -4.67 -2.90 -7.17
CA VAL A 39 -3.80 -1.78 -6.83
C VAL A 39 -3.88 -1.53 -5.33
N LEU A 40 -2.73 -1.35 -4.70
CA LEU A 40 -2.62 -0.96 -3.30
C LEU A 40 -1.77 0.30 -3.20
N GLU A 41 -2.27 1.29 -2.47
CA GLU A 41 -1.64 2.59 -2.32
C GLU A 41 -1.26 2.85 -0.86
N PHE A 42 -0.09 3.41 -0.67
CA PHE A 42 0.43 3.83 0.63
C PHE A 42 0.65 5.33 0.60
N PRO A 43 0.03 6.08 1.51
CA PRO A 43 0.22 7.53 1.57
C PRO A 43 1.67 7.89 1.90
N PRO A 44 2.10 9.10 1.55
CA PRO A 44 3.40 9.62 1.95
C PRO A 44 3.61 9.54 3.47
N ARG A 45 4.84 9.24 3.86
CA ARG A 45 5.27 9.21 5.26
C ARG A 45 6.68 9.78 5.36
N CYS A 46 6.77 11.05 5.73
CA CYS A 46 8.04 11.77 5.81
C CYS A 46 9.04 11.13 6.77
N GLY A 47 10.32 11.28 6.45
CA GLY A 47 11.42 10.82 7.30
C GLY A 47 11.58 9.31 7.38
N CYS A 48 11.08 8.55 6.42
CA CYS A 48 11.26 7.12 6.38
C CYS A 48 11.50 6.57 4.97
N TRP A 49 12.01 5.36 4.92
CA TRP A 49 12.24 4.57 3.72
C TRP A 49 11.43 3.29 3.77
N ARG A 50 10.89 2.90 2.65
CA ARG A 50 10.15 1.65 2.49
C ARG A 50 10.97 0.68 1.67
N VAL A 51 11.32 -0.46 2.25
CA VAL A 51 11.96 -1.58 1.55
C VAL A 51 10.90 -2.60 1.21
N LEU A 52 10.79 -2.95 -0.06
CA LEU A 52 9.82 -3.89 -0.58
C LEU A 52 10.52 -5.07 -1.22
N ALA A 53 10.02 -6.27 -0.95
CA ALA A 53 10.51 -7.49 -1.59
C ALA A 53 9.34 -8.46 -1.81
N PRO A 54 9.00 -8.81 -3.04
CA PRO A 54 8.09 -9.90 -3.31
C PRO A 54 8.67 -11.22 -2.78
N LEU A 55 7.87 -11.94 -2.01
CA LEU A 55 8.17 -13.29 -1.53
C LEU A 55 7.68 -14.31 -2.55
N GLU A 56 6.54 -14.00 -3.18
CA GLU A 56 5.88 -14.80 -4.21
C GLU A 56 5.24 -13.88 -5.23
N GLY A 57 5.25 -14.29 -6.49
CA GLY A 57 4.65 -13.52 -7.58
C GLY A 57 5.52 -12.37 -8.07
N THR A 58 4.87 -11.45 -8.76
CA THR A 58 5.48 -10.25 -9.33
C THR A 58 4.58 -9.05 -9.07
N VAL A 59 5.17 -7.96 -8.65
CA VAL A 59 4.46 -6.71 -8.42
C VAL A 59 5.14 -5.60 -9.19
N ARG A 60 4.37 -4.64 -9.68
CA ARG A 60 4.90 -3.38 -10.18
C ARG A 60 4.84 -2.35 -9.07
N LEU A 61 5.98 -1.78 -8.76
CA LEU A 61 6.12 -0.66 -7.84
C LEU A 61 6.10 0.63 -8.63
N ALA A 62 5.36 1.64 -8.15
CA ALA A 62 5.42 3.01 -8.64
C ALA A 62 5.53 3.97 -7.45
N ALA A 63 6.48 4.90 -7.50
CA ALA A 63 6.68 5.96 -6.51
C ALA A 63 7.35 7.14 -7.21
N GLY A 64 6.72 8.31 -7.22
CA GLY A 64 7.16 9.46 -7.98
C GLY A 64 7.38 9.12 -9.45
N GLU A 65 8.56 9.43 -9.98
CA GLU A 65 8.95 9.09 -11.35
C GLU A 65 9.43 7.64 -11.52
N VAL A 66 9.59 6.90 -10.42
CA VAL A 66 10.10 5.53 -10.44
C VAL A 66 8.95 4.56 -10.67
N SER A 67 9.03 3.76 -11.72
CA SER A 67 8.13 2.63 -11.96
C SER A 67 8.91 1.43 -12.43
N LEU A 68 8.91 0.35 -11.63
CA LEU A 68 9.67 -0.85 -11.95
C LEU A 68 8.95 -2.12 -11.53
N PRO A 69 9.09 -3.21 -12.31
CA PRO A 69 8.63 -4.53 -11.90
C PRO A 69 9.58 -5.11 -10.86
N LEU A 70 9.02 -5.73 -9.83
CA LEU A 70 9.73 -6.51 -8.82
C LEU A 70 9.24 -7.95 -8.85
N ALA A 71 10.15 -8.89 -8.96
CA ALA A 71 9.88 -10.32 -8.86
C ALA A 71 10.43 -10.90 -7.54
N ALA A 72 10.00 -12.10 -7.21
CA ALA A 72 10.52 -12.82 -6.06
C ALA A 72 12.06 -12.93 -6.12
N GLY A 73 12.72 -12.68 -4.99
CA GLY A 73 14.19 -12.62 -4.89
C GLY A 73 14.79 -11.22 -5.07
N GLN A 74 14.06 -10.29 -5.65
CA GLN A 74 14.45 -8.89 -5.80
C GLN A 74 13.94 -8.04 -4.64
N ALA A 75 14.50 -6.84 -4.47
CA ALA A 75 13.99 -5.83 -3.56
C ALA A 75 14.17 -4.44 -4.16
N ALA A 76 13.39 -3.49 -3.66
CA ALA A 76 13.58 -2.08 -3.92
C ALA A 76 13.40 -1.27 -2.65
N ALA A 77 14.05 -0.11 -2.59
CA ALA A 77 13.78 0.89 -1.58
C ALA A 77 13.17 2.12 -2.25
N VAL A 78 12.22 2.75 -1.57
CA VAL A 78 11.60 4.01 -2.00
C VAL A 78 11.59 4.99 -0.85
N ASN A 79 11.77 6.28 -1.16
CA ASN A 79 11.60 7.34 -0.18
C ASN A 79 10.13 7.40 0.25
N GLY A 80 9.88 7.48 1.54
CA GLY A 80 8.54 7.57 2.09
C GLY A 80 7.85 8.91 1.84
N GLU A 81 8.56 9.93 1.37
CA GLU A 81 7.96 11.23 1.03
C GLU A 81 7.03 11.16 -0.18
N GLU A 82 7.17 10.13 -0.99
CA GLU A 82 6.33 9.90 -2.16
C GLU A 82 5.23 8.89 -1.86
N GLU A 83 4.12 9.03 -2.57
CA GLU A 83 3.07 8.02 -2.58
C GLU A 83 3.59 6.76 -3.25
N LEU A 84 3.46 5.63 -2.55
CA LEU A 84 3.83 4.32 -3.06
C LEU A 84 2.61 3.58 -3.56
N THR A 85 2.63 3.18 -4.82
CA THR A 85 1.61 2.33 -5.44
C THR A 85 2.19 0.97 -5.79
N LEU A 86 1.50 -0.08 -5.37
CA LEU A 86 1.78 -1.46 -5.75
C LEU A 86 0.67 -1.97 -6.67
N LEU A 87 1.06 -2.52 -7.82
CA LEU A 87 0.14 -3.03 -8.82
C LEU A 87 0.47 -4.49 -9.09
N THR A 88 -0.54 -5.36 -9.04
CA THR A 88 -0.38 -6.76 -9.37
C THR A 88 -1.53 -7.28 -10.23
N GLY A 89 -1.21 -8.09 -11.24
CA GLY A 89 -2.20 -8.77 -12.08
C GLY A 89 -2.60 -10.15 -11.57
N ALA A 90 -1.89 -10.66 -10.56
CA ALA A 90 -2.10 -11.99 -9.97
C ALA A 90 -1.82 -11.94 -8.47
N ASP A 91 -2.18 -13.03 -7.78
CA ASP A 91 -1.88 -13.16 -6.36
C ASP A 91 -0.38 -13.07 -6.11
N SER A 92 -0.02 -12.23 -5.16
CA SER A 92 1.37 -11.95 -4.81
C SER A 92 1.52 -11.75 -3.31
N ARG A 93 2.64 -12.20 -2.75
CA ARG A 93 3.00 -11.95 -1.36
C ARG A 93 4.21 -11.05 -1.30
N ILE A 94 4.12 -9.96 -0.55
CA ILE A 94 5.15 -8.92 -0.52
C ILE A 94 5.50 -8.62 0.92
N CYS A 95 6.80 -8.56 1.22
CA CYS A 95 7.29 -7.99 2.45
C CYS A 95 7.45 -6.48 2.29
N LEU A 96 6.93 -5.72 3.23
CA LEU A 96 7.14 -4.29 3.40
C LEU A 96 7.81 -4.04 4.74
N ILE A 97 8.92 -3.32 4.72
CA ILE A 97 9.65 -2.87 5.91
C ILE A 97 9.82 -1.37 5.82
N THR A 98 9.36 -0.65 6.83
CA THR A 98 9.53 0.81 6.94
C THR A 98 10.64 1.13 7.93
N LEU A 99 11.68 1.80 7.44
CA LEU A 99 12.87 2.20 8.17
C LEU A 99 12.89 3.71 8.34
N CYS A 100 13.27 4.19 9.51
CA CYS A 100 13.41 5.61 9.84
C CYS A 100 14.79 5.87 10.43
N GLY A 101 15.25 7.13 10.32
CA GLY A 101 16.45 7.59 10.95
C GLY A 101 17.64 7.83 10.00
N SER A 102 18.60 8.61 10.47
CA SER A 102 19.72 9.14 9.68
C SER A 102 20.63 8.07 9.05
N ALA A 103 20.71 6.88 9.65
CA ALA A 103 21.50 5.79 9.07
C ALA A 103 20.82 5.22 7.81
N ALA A 104 19.48 5.08 7.80
CA ALA A 104 18.74 4.68 6.61
C ALA A 104 18.91 5.72 5.49
N ASP A 105 18.75 7.00 5.80
CA ASP A 105 18.92 8.10 4.84
C ASP A 105 20.30 8.07 4.18
N ARG A 106 21.36 8.01 4.99
CA ARG A 106 22.74 8.00 4.47
C ARG A 106 23.02 6.82 3.55
N ILE A 107 22.54 5.62 3.92
CA ILE A 107 22.81 4.41 3.15
C ILE A 107 22.00 4.43 1.84
N PHE A 108 20.73 4.78 1.86
CA PHE A 108 19.93 4.81 0.64
C PHE A 108 20.34 5.95 -0.29
N HIS A 109 20.74 7.12 0.23
CA HIS A 109 21.34 8.16 -0.59
C HIS A 109 22.67 7.71 -1.21
N ALA A 110 23.51 6.99 -0.50
CA ALA A 110 24.73 6.42 -1.06
C ALA A 110 24.42 5.36 -2.14
N CYS A 111 23.41 4.52 -1.95
CA CYS A 111 22.93 3.57 -2.97
C CYS A 111 22.44 4.30 -4.23
N THR A 112 21.67 5.37 -4.07
CA THR A 112 21.21 6.19 -5.20
C THR A 112 22.37 6.76 -6.00
N ALA A 113 23.40 7.26 -5.33
CA ALA A 113 24.62 7.78 -5.97
C ALA A 113 25.44 6.69 -6.71
N GLN A 114 25.34 5.43 -6.28
CA GLN A 114 26.05 4.28 -6.87
C GLN A 114 25.30 3.60 -8.02
N GLY A 115 24.04 3.90 -8.25
CA GLY A 115 23.30 3.30 -9.34
C GLY A 115 21.82 3.07 -9.10
N GLY A 116 21.29 3.41 -7.93
CA GLY A 116 19.86 3.36 -7.65
C GLY A 116 19.45 2.54 -6.45
N LEU A 117 18.15 2.33 -6.31
CA LEU A 117 17.51 1.72 -5.14
C LEU A 117 16.84 0.37 -5.47
N PHE A 118 17.28 -0.26 -6.56
CA PHE A 118 16.90 -1.61 -6.92
C PHE A 118 18.02 -2.61 -6.52
N PHE A 119 17.63 -3.74 -5.98
CA PHE A 119 18.53 -4.76 -5.43
C PHE A 119 18.15 -6.13 -6.01
N GLU A 120 18.87 -6.59 -7.02
CA GLU A 120 18.52 -7.80 -7.76
C GLU A 120 18.48 -9.06 -6.89
N ARG A 121 19.32 -9.11 -5.83
CA ARG A 121 19.36 -10.18 -4.84
C ARG A 121 18.90 -9.75 -3.46
N GLY A 122 18.22 -8.61 -3.37
CA GLY A 122 17.79 -8.00 -2.10
C GLY A 122 16.76 -8.84 -1.34
N GLY A 123 15.96 -9.64 -2.04
CA GLY A 123 14.98 -10.51 -1.42
C GLY A 123 15.57 -11.50 -0.42
N ALA A 124 16.80 -11.96 -0.63
CA ALA A 124 17.49 -12.84 0.32
C ALA A 124 17.79 -12.12 1.65
N ALA A 125 18.15 -10.84 1.61
CA ALA A 125 18.39 -10.02 2.81
C ALA A 125 17.09 -9.79 3.59
N VAL A 126 16.02 -9.40 2.89
CA VAL A 126 14.68 -9.25 3.47
C VAL A 126 14.18 -10.57 4.06
N GLY A 127 14.35 -11.69 3.34
CA GLY A 127 13.95 -13.01 3.81
C GLY A 127 14.70 -13.46 5.08
N ARG A 128 15.97 -13.08 5.27
CA ARG A 128 16.68 -13.31 6.54
C ARG A 128 16.03 -12.56 7.69
N MET A 129 15.75 -11.28 7.52
CA MET A 129 15.06 -10.46 8.54
C MET A 129 13.70 -11.05 8.88
N LEU A 130 12.90 -11.40 7.87
CA LEU A 130 11.59 -12.01 8.06
C LEU A 130 11.62 -13.31 8.86
N ARG A 131 12.59 -14.20 8.60
CA ARG A 131 12.73 -15.45 9.36
C ARG A 131 12.94 -15.17 10.85
N VAL A 132 13.75 -14.18 11.19
CA VAL A 132 13.97 -13.80 12.58
C VAL A 132 12.70 -13.24 13.20
N LEU A 133 12.02 -12.31 12.52
CA LEU A 133 10.76 -11.72 12.99
C LEU A 133 9.66 -12.77 13.16
N SER A 134 9.52 -13.70 12.20
CA SER A 134 8.51 -14.76 12.23
C SER A 134 8.75 -15.80 13.33
N ALA A 135 9.99 -16.02 13.73
CA ALA A 135 10.33 -16.92 14.82
C ALA A 135 9.96 -16.35 16.20
N ARG A 136 9.72 -15.06 16.30
CA ARG A 136 9.35 -14.38 17.54
C ARG A 136 7.85 -14.49 17.78
N ARG A 137 7.47 -15.01 18.95
CA ARG A 137 6.06 -15.09 19.41
C ARG A 137 5.65 -13.86 20.23
N ARG A 138 6.57 -12.95 20.51
CA ARG A 138 6.37 -11.75 21.32
C ARG A 138 6.79 -10.52 20.53
N THR A 139 6.42 -9.36 21.02
CA THR A 139 6.87 -8.06 20.50
C THR A 139 8.41 -8.03 20.47
N VAL A 140 8.96 -7.66 19.31
CA VAL A 140 10.41 -7.56 19.11
C VAL A 140 10.89 -6.26 19.75
N PRO A 141 11.89 -6.31 20.65
CA PRO A 141 12.44 -5.12 21.27
C PRO A 141 13.00 -4.14 20.22
N ALA A 142 12.84 -2.84 20.46
CA ALA A 142 13.29 -1.80 19.52
C ALA A 142 14.77 -1.90 19.17
N ARG A 143 15.62 -2.25 20.14
CA ARG A 143 17.05 -2.48 19.92
C ARG A 143 17.31 -3.63 18.95
N GLU A 144 16.65 -4.77 19.15
CA GLU A 144 16.81 -5.95 18.27
C GLU A 144 16.30 -5.65 16.86
N ALA A 145 15.18 -4.92 16.75
CA ALA A 145 14.65 -4.47 15.46
C ALA A 145 15.65 -3.56 14.73
N SER A 146 16.34 -2.66 15.44
CA SER A 146 17.37 -1.79 14.85
C SER A 146 18.61 -2.57 14.42
N GLU A 147 19.04 -3.58 15.18
CA GLU A 147 20.15 -4.48 14.79
C GLU A 147 19.82 -5.26 13.51
N LEU A 148 18.57 -5.74 13.37
CA LEU A 148 18.10 -6.41 12.17
C LEU A 148 18.02 -5.44 10.97
N ALA A 149 17.56 -4.20 11.21
CA ALA A 149 17.54 -3.16 10.18
C ALA A 149 18.95 -2.82 9.69
N TYR A 150 19.92 -2.68 10.61
CA TYR A 150 21.30 -2.43 10.23
C TYR A 150 21.88 -3.58 9.39
N SER A 151 21.62 -4.83 9.78
CA SER A 151 22.03 -6.01 9.00
C SER A 151 21.40 -6.03 7.62
N LEU A 152 20.13 -5.63 7.50
CA LEU A 152 19.44 -5.50 6.22
C LEU A 152 20.11 -4.42 5.35
N LEU A 153 20.33 -3.23 5.90
CA LEU A 153 20.96 -2.11 5.18
C LEU A 153 22.35 -2.47 4.67
N MET A 154 23.18 -3.12 5.51
CA MET A 154 24.51 -3.57 5.11
C MET A 154 24.47 -4.64 4.02
N ALA A 155 23.49 -5.52 4.04
CA ALA A 155 23.33 -6.52 3.00
C ALA A 155 22.82 -5.94 1.65
N LEU A 156 22.14 -4.82 1.68
CA LEU A 156 21.70 -4.11 0.49
C LEU A 156 22.77 -3.15 -0.06
N TYR A 157 23.58 -2.58 0.82
CA TYR A 157 24.64 -1.65 0.44
C TYR A 157 25.67 -2.31 -0.49
N GLY A 158 26.02 -1.63 -1.57
CA GLY A 158 26.97 -2.15 -2.58
C GLY A 158 26.38 -3.19 -3.55
N THR A 159 25.11 -3.56 -3.40
CA THR A 159 24.38 -4.44 -4.34
C THR A 159 23.29 -3.68 -5.12
N SER A 160 23.24 -2.37 -4.96
CA SER A 160 22.28 -1.49 -5.62
C SER A 160 22.58 -1.36 -7.10
N SER A 161 21.52 -1.22 -7.89
CA SER A 161 21.60 -0.94 -9.32
C SER A 161 20.45 0.00 -9.73
N ALA A 162 20.54 0.53 -10.94
CA ALA A 162 19.47 1.36 -11.52
C ALA A 162 18.16 0.58 -11.76
N GLY A 163 18.18 -0.71 -11.54
CA GLY A 163 17.07 -1.61 -11.83
C GLY A 163 16.97 -1.89 -13.34
N PRO A 164 15.97 -2.64 -13.76
CA PRO A 164 15.66 -2.84 -15.15
C PRO A 164 15.08 -1.55 -15.75
N ALA A 165 15.85 -0.47 -15.69
CA ALA A 165 15.49 0.81 -16.25
C ALA A 165 15.52 0.70 -17.78
N GLY A 166 14.45 1.10 -18.40
CA GLY A 166 14.54 1.57 -19.76
C GLY A 166 13.79 0.81 -20.83
N LYS A 167 12.97 -0.21 -20.56
CA LYS A 167 12.00 -0.69 -21.57
C LYS A 167 10.58 -0.89 -21.05
N ASN A 168 10.33 -0.63 -19.76
CA ASN A 168 9.01 -0.81 -19.15
C ASN A 168 8.61 0.33 -18.21
N SER A 169 9.07 1.56 -18.46
CA SER A 169 8.44 2.72 -17.81
C SER A 169 6.95 2.69 -18.12
N MET A 170 6.13 3.03 -17.14
CA MET A 170 4.68 3.16 -17.34
C MET A 170 4.46 4.16 -18.49
N PRO A 171 3.67 3.83 -19.51
CA PRO A 171 3.37 4.80 -20.57
C PRO A 171 2.76 6.07 -19.94
N PRO A 172 3.13 7.27 -20.44
CA PRO A 172 2.60 8.53 -19.93
C PRO A 172 1.06 8.57 -19.87
N VAL A 173 0.40 7.89 -20.81
CA VAL A 173 -1.07 7.78 -20.85
C VAL A 173 -1.62 7.00 -19.64
N VAL A 174 -0.92 5.97 -19.14
CA VAL A 174 -1.37 5.19 -17.98
C VAL A 174 -1.11 5.96 -16.70
N GLU A 175 0.04 6.63 -16.60
CA GLU A 175 0.37 7.50 -15.48
C GLU A 175 -0.62 8.67 -15.36
N ALA A 176 -0.89 9.35 -16.47
CA ALA A 176 -1.89 10.42 -16.52
C ALA A 176 -3.29 9.90 -16.17
N ALA A 177 -3.67 8.71 -16.65
CA ALA A 177 -4.95 8.08 -16.30
C ALA A 177 -5.08 7.83 -14.79
N LEU A 178 -4.06 7.27 -14.17
CA LEU A 178 -4.01 7.05 -12.72
C LEU A 178 -4.16 8.37 -11.96
N GLY A 179 -3.42 9.42 -12.38
CA GLY A 179 -3.49 10.76 -11.78
C GLY A 179 -4.88 11.39 -11.89
N ILE A 180 -5.53 11.31 -13.06
CA ILE A 180 -6.89 11.84 -13.27
C ILE A 180 -7.90 11.08 -12.42
N ILE A 181 -7.86 9.73 -12.43
CA ILE A 181 -8.78 8.92 -11.64
C ILE A 181 -8.66 9.26 -10.15
N ARG A 182 -7.45 9.36 -9.60
CA ARG A 182 -7.24 9.69 -8.19
C ARG A 182 -7.79 11.05 -7.80
N ARG A 183 -7.56 12.06 -8.64
CA ARG A 183 -7.98 13.43 -8.36
C ARG A 183 -9.46 13.63 -8.59
N ASP A 184 -9.99 13.08 -9.67
CA ASP A 184 -11.30 13.44 -10.20
C ASP A 184 -12.33 12.28 -10.12
N TYR A 185 -12.06 11.19 -9.34
CA TYR A 185 -12.89 9.97 -9.29
C TYR A 185 -14.39 10.24 -9.07
N ALA A 186 -14.72 11.27 -8.28
CA ALA A 186 -16.10 11.61 -7.95
C ALA A 186 -16.84 12.29 -9.12
N PHE A 187 -16.10 12.91 -10.04
CA PHE A 187 -16.65 13.72 -11.14
C PHE A 187 -16.53 13.06 -12.51
N LEU A 188 -15.78 11.94 -12.60
CA LEU A 188 -15.65 11.21 -13.86
C LEU A 188 -16.95 10.46 -14.18
N ASP A 189 -17.54 10.71 -15.35
CA ASP A 189 -18.71 9.97 -15.82
C ASP A 189 -18.36 8.52 -16.20
N GLY A 190 -17.09 8.24 -16.49
CA GLY A 190 -16.62 6.90 -16.82
C GLY A 190 -15.34 6.87 -17.62
N ILE A 191 -15.06 5.70 -18.21
CA ILE A 191 -13.80 5.48 -18.93
C ILE A 191 -13.79 6.12 -20.33
N ALA A 192 -14.94 6.37 -20.90
CA ALA A 192 -15.05 7.09 -22.17
C ALA A 192 -14.55 8.53 -22.00
N GLU A 193 -15.02 9.24 -20.98
CA GLU A 193 -14.54 10.59 -20.64
C GLU A 193 -13.06 10.61 -20.29
N LEU A 194 -12.59 9.62 -19.52
CA LEU A 194 -11.17 9.52 -19.21
C LEU A 194 -10.31 9.36 -20.46
N ALA A 195 -10.75 8.56 -21.43
CA ALA A 195 -10.05 8.36 -22.70
C ALA A 195 -10.07 9.65 -23.55
N GLU A 196 -11.19 10.36 -23.57
CA GLU A 196 -11.32 11.66 -24.24
C GLU A 196 -10.37 12.71 -23.65
N ARG A 197 -10.31 12.82 -22.31
CA ARG A 197 -9.37 13.75 -21.62
C ARG A 197 -7.90 13.43 -21.91
N LEU A 198 -7.59 12.18 -22.25
CA LEU A 198 -6.24 11.71 -22.59
C LEU A 198 -5.98 11.69 -24.10
N GLU A 199 -6.94 12.11 -24.91
CA GLU A 199 -6.87 12.14 -26.38
C GLU A 199 -6.52 10.79 -27.00
N VAL A 200 -7.04 9.68 -26.42
CA VAL A 200 -6.81 8.32 -26.89
C VAL A 200 -8.13 7.54 -27.03
N SER A 201 -8.10 6.44 -27.79
CA SER A 201 -9.28 5.57 -27.83
C SER A 201 -9.44 4.80 -26.51
N GLN A 202 -10.70 4.51 -26.14
CA GLN A 202 -11.02 3.75 -24.94
C GLN A 202 -10.39 2.35 -24.96
N GLU A 203 -10.33 1.70 -26.13
CA GLU A 203 -9.70 0.38 -26.30
C GLU A 203 -8.18 0.45 -26.07
N TYR A 204 -7.53 1.48 -26.62
CA TYR A 204 -6.09 1.67 -26.40
C TYR A 204 -5.79 1.92 -24.94
N LEU A 205 -6.54 2.84 -24.30
CA LEU A 205 -6.41 3.10 -22.86
C LEU A 205 -6.61 1.83 -22.05
N THR A 206 -7.69 1.08 -22.28
CA THR A 206 -8.00 -0.14 -21.54
C THR A 206 -6.90 -1.17 -21.68
N ARG A 207 -6.42 -1.40 -22.91
CA ARG A 207 -5.34 -2.37 -23.19
C ARG A 207 -4.04 -1.96 -22.50
N CYS A 208 -3.64 -0.69 -22.62
CA CYS A 208 -2.43 -0.18 -21.99
C CYS A 208 -2.56 -0.22 -20.46
N PHE A 209 -3.65 0.26 -19.92
CA PHE A 209 -3.91 0.29 -18.49
C PHE A 209 -3.89 -1.12 -17.89
N CYS A 210 -4.61 -2.10 -18.48
CA CYS A 210 -4.58 -3.51 -18.06
C CYS A 210 -3.18 -4.12 -18.12
N LYS A 211 -2.42 -3.83 -19.19
CA LYS A 211 -1.06 -4.36 -19.34
C LYS A 211 -0.14 -3.92 -18.20
N TYR A 212 -0.29 -2.68 -17.71
CA TYR A 212 0.60 -2.09 -16.73
C TYR A 212 0.08 -2.16 -15.29
N THR A 213 -1.24 -2.16 -15.09
CA THR A 213 -1.86 -2.19 -13.75
C THR A 213 -2.43 -3.56 -13.35
N GLY A 214 -2.62 -4.45 -14.32
CA GLY A 214 -3.27 -5.75 -14.11
C GLY A 214 -4.80 -5.69 -14.00
N VAL A 215 -5.40 -4.49 -13.99
CA VAL A 215 -6.86 -4.29 -13.86
C VAL A 215 -7.36 -3.33 -14.93
N THR A 216 -8.66 -3.35 -15.23
CA THR A 216 -9.24 -2.38 -16.15
C THR A 216 -9.36 -1.00 -15.49
N PRO A 217 -9.30 0.12 -16.26
CA PRO A 217 -9.51 1.47 -15.71
C PRO A 217 -10.82 1.61 -14.95
N GLY A 218 -11.90 0.97 -15.43
CA GLY A 218 -13.21 0.99 -14.74
C GLY A 218 -13.22 0.24 -13.41
N LYS A 219 -12.51 -0.88 -13.33
CA LYS A 219 -12.34 -1.60 -12.06
C LYS A 219 -11.53 -0.76 -11.06
N TYR A 220 -10.47 -0.12 -11.53
CA TYR A 220 -9.65 0.78 -10.72
C TYR A 220 -10.44 2.00 -10.22
N LEU A 221 -11.20 2.67 -11.10
CA LEU A 221 -12.07 3.78 -10.72
C LEU A 221 -13.08 3.37 -9.65
N ASN A 222 -13.74 2.22 -9.83
CA ASN A 222 -14.67 1.69 -8.84
C ASN A 222 -13.97 1.37 -7.51
N GLN A 223 -12.75 0.84 -7.53
CA GLN A 223 -11.97 0.59 -6.31
C GLN A 223 -11.72 1.89 -5.53
N ILE A 224 -11.24 2.95 -6.19
CA ILE A 224 -11.02 4.26 -5.56
C ILE A 224 -12.32 4.82 -4.96
N ARG A 225 -13.43 4.74 -5.70
CA ARG A 225 -14.75 5.18 -5.21
C ARG A 225 -15.21 4.42 -3.97
N ILE A 226 -15.00 3.10 -3.95
CA ILE A 226 -15.37 2.25 -2.81
C ILE A 226 -14.51 2.57 -1.58
N GLU A 227 -13.20 2.78 -1.73
CA GLU A 227 -12.35 3.16 -0.60
C GLU A 227 -12.79 4.50 0.02
N ASN A 228 -13.12 5.49 -0.80
CA ASN A 228 -13.66 6.75 -0.30
C ASN A 228 -15.06 6.59 0.33
N ALA A 229 -15.91 5.73 -0.23
CA ALA A 229 -17.21 5.42 0.37
C ALA A 229 -17.07 4.77 1.75
N LYS A 230 -16.11 3.88 1.95
CA LYS A 230 -15.82 3.30 3.28
C LYS A 230 -15.45 4.37 4.30
N LEU A 231 -14.66 5.38 3.92
CA LEU A 231 -14.32 6.49 4.81
C LEU A 231 -15.56 7.27 5.24
N LEU A 232 -16.43 7.65 4.30
CA LEU A 232 -17.68 8.37 4.59
C LEU A 232 -18.64 7.53 5.45
N LEU A 233 -18.76 6.22 5.18
CA LEU A 233 -19.60 5.32 5.97
C LEU A 233 -19.09 5.14 7.40
N ARG A 234 -17.77 5.16 7.63
CA ARG A 234 -17.16 5.12 8.96
C ARG A 234 -17.39 6.40 9.75
N GLN A 235 -17.38 7.56 9.11
CA GLN A 235 -17.68 8.83 9.76
C GLN A 235 -19.12 8.88 10.29
N GLY A 236 -20.03 8.15 9.68
CA GLY A 236 -21.44 8.12 10.06
C GLY A 236 -22.20 9.39 9.69
N GLY A 237 -23.50 9.43 10.00
CA GLY A 237 -24.34 10.60 9.76
C GLY A 237 -24.76 10.83 8.30
N HIS A 238 -24.29 10.03 7.36
CA HIS A 238 -24.58 10.17 5.93
C HIS A 238 -25.58 9.12 5.44
N SER A 239 -26.51 9.54 4.58
CA SER A 239 -27.38 8.58 3.88
C SER A 239 -26.59 7.81 2.82
N ILE A 240 -27.02 6.57 2.52
CA ILE A 240 -26.40 5.77 1.45
C ILE A 240 -26.47 6.47 0.08
N GLN A 241 -27.55 7.22 -0.16
CA GLN A 241 -27.68 8.03 -1.38
C GLN A 241 -26.60 9.12 -1.42
N PHE A 242 -26.42 9.86 -0.31
CA PHE A 242 -25.38 10.88 -0.23
C PHE A 242 -23.98 10.30 -0.49
N VAL A 243 -23.65 9.15 0.14
CA VAL A 243 -22.35 8.51 -0.05
C VAL A 243 -22.17 8.07 -1.52
N SER A 244 -23.21 7.51 -2.14
CA SER A 244 -23.20 7.14 -3.55
C SER A 244 -22.87 8.33 -4.44
N ASP A 245 -23.58 9.44 -4.26
CA ASP A 245 -23.42 10.66 -5.07
C ASP A 245 -22.07 11.33 -4.82
N ALA A 246 -21.65 11.44 -3.57
CA ALA A 246 -20.36 12.01 -3.17
C ALA A 246 -19.16 11.21 -3.72
N CYS A 247 -19.32 9.91 -3.95
CA CYS A 247 -18.28 9.06 -4.54
C CYS A 247 -18.39 8.91 -6.06
N GLY A 248 -19.34 9.62 -6.69
CA GLY A 248 -19.47 9.65 -8.16
C GLY A 248 -20.14 8.42 -8.77
N PHE A 249 -20.95 7.68 -8.02
CA PHE A 249 -21.76 6.60 -8.59
C PHE A 249 -23.04 7.15 -9.22
N ALA A 250 -23.44 6.60 -10.36
CA ALA A 250 -24.61 7.04 -11.09
C ALA A 250 -25.93 6.89 -10.30
N ASN A 251 -25.99 5.93 -9.37
CA ASN A 251 -27.13 5.74 -8.46
C ASN A 251 -26.78 4.79 -7.31
N ALA A 252 -27.54 4.87 -6.22
CA ALA A 252 -27.33 4.09 -5.00
C ALA A 252 -27.47 2.56 -5.21
N ASN A 253 -28.27 2.09 -6.18
CA ASN A 253 -28.42 0.66 -6.44
C ASN A 253 -27.16 0.09 -7.10
N TYR A 254 -26.59 0.81 -8.07
CA TYR A 254 -25.31 0.44 -8.68
C TYR A 254 -24.19 0.49 -7.65
N PHE A 255 -24.14 1.55 -6.84
CA PHE A 255 -23.21 1.67 -5.73
C PHE A 255 -23.29 0.46 -4.78
N ALA A 256 -24.50 0.12 -4.29
CA ALA A 256 -24.67 -0.99 -3.35
C ALA A 256 -24.18 -2.33 -3.93
N ARG A 257 -24.43 -2.58 -5.22
CA ARG A 257 -23.96 -3.78 -5.91
C ARG A 257 -22.44 -3.80 -5.99
N VAL A 258 -21.81 -2.71 -6.45
CA VAL A 258 -20.35 -2.59 -6.57
C VAL A 258 -19.69 -2.70 -5.20
N PHE A 259 -20.25 -2.03 -4.18
CA PHE A 259 -19.74 -2.08 -2.80
C PHE A 259 -19.77 -3.52 -2.28
N ARG A 260 -20.91 -4.23 -2.40
CA ARG A 260 -21.02 -5.63 -1.95
C ARG A 260 -20.03 -6.54 -2.67
N THR A 261 -19.83 -6.36 -3.97
CA THR A 261 -18.86 -7.16 -4.75
C THR A 261 -17.43 -6.95 -4.28
N ASN A 262 -17.06 -5.73 -3.85
CA ASN A 262 -15.71 -5.40 -3.44
C ASN A 262 -15.45 -5.62 -1.94
N VAL A 263 -16.47 -5.49 -1.08
CA VAL A 263 -16.34 -5.51 0.39
C VAL A 263 -16.93 -6.77 1.03
N GLY A 264 -17.80 -7.50 0.30
CA GLY A 264 -18.46 -8.70 0.78
C GLY A 264 -19.78 -8.45 1.51
N VAL A 265 -20.00 -7.25 2.04
CA VAL A 265 -21.24 -6.84 2.74
C VAL A 265 -21.86 -5.62 2.09
N ASN A 266 -23.13 -5.35 2.36
CA ASN A 266 -23.76 -4.14 1.79
C ASN A 266 -23.35 -2.87 2.55
N PRO A 267 -23.49 -1.65 1.94
CA PRO A 267 -23.06 -0.41 2.57
C PRO A 267 -23.72 -0.13 3.93
N ARG A 268 -24.99 -0.51 4.11
CA ARG A 268 -25.72 -0.30 5.37
C ARG A 268 -25.18 -1.21 6.48
N GLU A 269 -24.93 -2.47 6.17
CA GLU A 269 -24.32 -3.43 7.10
C GLU A 269 -22.93 -2.97 7.51
N TYR A 270 -22.13 -2.53 6.53
CA TYR A 270 -20.81 -1.98 6.77
C TYR A 270 -20.86 -0.77 7.71
N ALA A 271 -21.73 0.21 7.45
CA ALA A 271 -21.88 1.39 8.30
C ALA A 271 -22.28 1.03 9.74
N ARG A 272 -23.24 0.09 9.91
CA ARG A 272 -23.66 -0.37 11.25
C ARG A 272 -22.54 -1.04 12.02
N ALA A 273 -21.77 -1.92 11.37
CA ALA A 273 -20.67 -2.63 12.02
C ALA A 273 -19.56 -1.68 12.51
N GLN A 274 -19.43 -0.51 11.91
CA GLN A 274 -18.45 0.50 12.30
C GLN A 274 -18.95 1.47 13.40
N GLN A 275 -20.26 1.53 13.61
CA GLN A 275 -20.90 2.41 14.60
C GLN A 275 -21.25 1.71 15.91
N THR A 276 -21.04 0.39 16.02
CA THR A 276 -21.24 -0.32 17.28
C THR A 276 -20.03 -0.04 18.17
N PRO A 277 -20.18 0.66 19.32
CA PRO A 277 -19.09 0.80 20.28
C PRO A 277 -18.72 -0.59 20.79
N ALA A 278 -17.43 -0.83 20.98
CA ALA A 278 -16.93 -1.94 21.78
C ALA A 278 -17.21 -1.64 23.26
N ASP A 279 -18.50 -1.63 23.65
CA ASP A 279 -18.97 -1.47 25.02
C ASP A 279 -20.07 -2.49 25.30
N SER A 280 -19.64 -3.69 25.64
CA SER A 280 -20.41 -4.56 26.55
C SER A 280 -19.53 -5.74 26.94
N ASP A 281 -18.54 -5.48 27.80
CA ASP A 281 -18.07 -6.45 28.79
C ASP A 281 -17.27 -5.69 29.87
N ASP A 282 -17.98 -4.98 30.72
CA ASP A 282 -17.65 -4.83 32.13
C ASP A 282 -18.85 -4.25 32.92
N ALA A 283 -19.84 -5.09 33.13
CA ALA A 283 -20.85 -4.84 34.14
C ALA A 283 -20.71 -5.94 35.19
N GLY A 284 -19.89 -5.68 36.20
CA GLY A 284 -19.91 -6.55 37.35
C GLY A 284 -18.63 -6.57 38.18
N SER A 285 -18.37 -5.53 38.92
CA SER A 285 -17.93 -5.69 40.32
C SER A 285 -17.85 -4.35 41.04
N ASN A 286 -18.98 -3.91 41.59
CA ASN A 286 -18.97 -3.06 42.76
C ASN A 286 -18.40 -3.87 43.92
N LEU A 287 -17.30 -3.47 44.49
CA LEU A 287 -16.98 -3.76 45.86
C LEU A 287 -16.42 -2.52 46.56
N TYR A 288 -17.25 -1.84 47.29
CA TYR A 288 -16.87 -0.91 48.35
C TYR A 288 -16.19 -1.70 49.45
N VAL A 289 -15.00 -1.28 49.91
CA VAL A 289 -14.57 -1.43 51.33
C VAL A 289 -13.73 -0.23 51.71
N LEU A 290 -14.24 0.56 52.61
CA LEU A 290 -13.68 1.44 53.66
C LEU A 290 -12.27 2.05 53.45
#